data_8968f67472321d1e1fc8c425da64bf1f
#
_entry.id   8968f67472321d1e1fc8c425da64bf1f
#
_cell.length_a   1.000
_cell.length_b   1.000
_cell.length_c   1.000
_cell.angle_alpha   90.00
_cell.angle_beta   90.00
_cell.angle_gamma   90.00
#
_symmetry.space_group_name_H-M   'P 1'
#
loop_
_entity.id
_entity.type
_entity.pdbx_description
1 polymer ?
#
loop_
_entity_poly.entity_id
_entity_poly.type
_entity_poly.pdbx_seq_one_letter_code
_entity_poly.pdbx_strand_id
1 'polypeptide(L)'
;MFVHWGLYSQLGRGEWVLNRERIPMQQYEKLADTWKPIARPAREWARLAKAAGMQYMVLTTKHHEGFCLWDTKQTDYNAVKRGPGRDLVAEYVDACHEFGLKVGF
;
A
#
# COMPACT_ATOMS: atom_id res chain seq x y z
N MET A 1 10.39 -4.11 -9.74
CA MET A 1 9.69 -2.81 -9.56
C MET A 1 9.51 -2.56 -8.08
N PHE A 2 9.87 -1.35 -7.61
CA PHE A 2 9.53 -0.90 -6.24
C PHE A 2 8.24 -0.08 -6.29
N VAL A 3 7.35 -0.31 -5.32
CA VAL A 3 6.08 0.41 -5.19
C VAL A 3 6.00 1.03 -3.80
N HIS A 4 6.05 2.37 -3.73
CA HIS A 4 5.70 3.14 -2.54
C HIS A 4 4.23 3.53 -2.64
N TRP A 5 3.42 2.96 -1.76
CA TRP A 5 1.97 3.17 -1.81
C TRP A 5 1.36 3.04 -0.41
N GLY A 6 0.45 3.94 -0.09
CA GLY A 6 -0.18 4.00 1.23
C GLY A 6 -1.07 5.23 1.34
N LEU A 7 -1.42 5.63 2.56
CA LEU A 7 -2.28 6.78 2.82
C LEU A 7 -1.76 8.07 2.18
N TYR A 8 -0.45 8.27 2.16
CA TYR A 8 0.22 9.41 1.54
C TYR A 8 -0.05 9.54 0.04
N SER A 9 -0.39 8.45 -0.63
CA SER A 9 -0.70 8.47 -2.06
C SER A 9 -1.95 9.31 -2.37
N GLN A 10 -2.88 9.46 -1.42
CA GLN A 10 -4.04 10.34 -1.55
C GLN A 10 -3.66 11.82 -1.65
N LEU A 11 -2.55 12.19 -1.05
CA LEU A 11 -2.08 13.57 -1.03
C LEU A 11 -1.21 13.92 -2.24
N GLY A 12 -0.58 12.92 -2.88
CA GLY A 12 0.22 13.11 -4.09
C GLY A 12 1.49 13.94 -3.90
N ARG A 13 2.00 14.08 -2.67
CA ARG A 13 3.17 14.91 -2.32
C ARG A 13 4.34 14.12 -1.71
N GLY A 14 4.37 12.81 -1.96
CA GLY A 14 5.42 11.90 -1.51
C GLY A 14 5.14 11.22 -0.18
N GLU A 15 5.87 10.15 0.08
CA GLU A 15 5.67 9.28 1.25
C GLU A 15 6.08 9.93 2.58
N TRP A 16 6.86 11.00 2.54
CA TRP A 16 7.30 11.76 3.70
C TRP A 16 6.41 12.95 4.05
N VAL A 17 5.26 13.13 3.39
CA VAL A 17 4.39 14.29 3.52
C VAL A 17 3.98 14.58 4.97
N LEU A 18 3.65 13.56 5.75
CA LEU A 18 3.30 13.69 7.17
C LEU A 18 4.39 14.45 7.94
N ASN A 19 5.64 14.04 7.77
CA ASN A 19 6.78 14.64 8.46
C ASN A 19 7.14 16.01 7.90
N ARG A 20 7.28 16.14 6.57
CA ARG A 20 7.72 17.37 5.91
C ARG A 20 6.75 18.52 6.13
N GLU A 21 5.46 18.26 6.09
CA GLU A 21 4.43 19.27 6.30
C GLU A 21 3.98 19.37 7.77
N ARG A 22 4.58 18.56 8.66
CA ARG A 22 4.24 18.53 10.09
C ARG A 22 2.74 18.39 10.36
N ILE A 23 2.08 17.52 9.57
CA ILE A 23 0.65 17.29 9.71
C ILE A 23 0.39 16.62 11.07
N PRO A 24 -0.54 17.13 11.91
CA PRO A 24 -0.89 16.46 13.14
C PRO A 24 -1.39 15.04 12.89
N MET A 25 -0.91 14.06 13.66
CA MET A 25 -1.26 12.64 13.44
C MET A 25 -2.78 12.41 13.47
N GLN A 26 -3.50 13.07 14.39
CA GLN A 26 -4.96 13.00 14.47
C GLN A 26 -5.69 13.48 13.19
N GLN A 27 -5.06 14.37 12.43
CA GLN A 27 -5.58 14.81 11.14
C GLN A 27 -5.20 13.83 10.03
N TYR A 28 -3.96 13.39 10.02
CA TYR A 28 -3.44 12.48 9.00
C TYR A 28 -4.14 11.12 9.01
N GLU A 29 -4.38 10.54 10.19
CA GLU A 29 -5.00 9.22 10.31
C GLU A 29 -6.42 9.15 9.74
N LYS A 30 -7.13 10.30 9.61
CA LYS A 30 -8.44 10.37 8.97
C LYS A 30 -8.39 9.99 7.48
N LEU A 31 -7.22 10.06 6.86
CA LEU A 31 -7.02 9.58 5.50
C LEU A 31 -7.32 8.08 5.36
N ALA A 32 -7.14 7.31 6.43
CA ALA A 32 -7.47 5.89 6.42
C ALA A 32 -8.97 5.66 6.19
N ASP A 33 -9.83 6.47 6.82
CA ASP A 33 -11.28 6.28 6.77
C ASP A 33 -11.89 6.66 5.41
N THR A 34 -11.21 7.51 4.67
CA THR A 34 -11.64 7.99 3.34
C THR A 34 -10.95 7.27 2.18
N TRP A 35 -9.94 6.43 2.48
CA TRP A 35 -9.16 5.79 1.44
C TRP A 35 -9.93 4.69 0.71
N LYS A 36 -10.15 4.90 -0.56
CA LYS A 36 -10.89 3.97 -1.45
C LYS A 36 -10.06 3.67 -2.69
N PRO A 37 -8.99 2.86 -2.56
CA PRO A 37 -8.20 2.46 -3.72
C PRO A 37 -9.06 1.61 -4.67
N ILE A 38 -8.73 1.71 -5.98
CA ILE A 38 -9.38 0.88 -7.01
C ILE A 38 -9.28 -0.61 -6.66
N ALA A 39 -10.14 -1.41 -7.26
CA ALA A 39 -10.08 -2.85 -7.08
C ALA A 39 -8.79 -3.42 -7.67
N ARG A 40 -8.08 -4.24 -6.89
CA ARG A 40 -6.88 -4.99 -7.29
C ARG A 40 -5.80 -4.16 -8.02
N PRO A 41 -5.34 -3.03 -7.49
CA PRO A 41 -4.33 -2.21 -8.13
C PRO A 41 -3.02 -2.98 -8.36
N ALA A 42 -2.68 -3.87 -7.44
CA ALA A 42 -1.47 -4.70 -7.52
C ALA A 42 -1.46 -5.61 -8.76
N ARG A 43 -2.61 -6.03 -9.24
CA ARG A 43 -2.70 -6.86 -10.45
C ARG A 43 -2.22 -6.10 -11.69
N GLU A 44 -2.58 -4.83 -11.81
CA GLU A 44 -2.11 -3.97 -12.91
C GLU A 44 -0.62 -3.68 -12.80
N TRP A 45 -0.11 -3.47 -11.58
CA TRP A 45 1.33 -3.28 -11.36
C TRP A 45 2.12 -4.54 -11.76
N ALA A 46 1.66 -5.72 -11.33
CA ALA A 46 2.30 -6.99 -11.66
C ALA A 46 2.27 -7.28 -13.16
N ARG A 47 1.13 -7.01 -13.83
CA ARG A 47 1.01 -7.12 -15.28
C ARG A 47 2.02 -6.23 -15.99
N LEU A 48 2.14 -4.97 -15.57
CA LEU A 48 3.08 -4.02 -16.15
C LEU A 48 4.53 -4.43 -15.90
N ALA A 49 4.86 -4.85 -14.67
CA ALA A 49 6.20 -5.33 -14.31
C ALA A 49 6.60 -6.53 -15.17
N LYS A 50 5.68 -7.48 -15.35
CA LYS A 50 5.92 -8.65 -16.19
C LYS A 50 6.14 -8.28 -17.66
N ALA A 51 5.30 -7.40 -18.20
CA ALA A 51 5.42 -6.92 -19.58
C ALA A 51 6.76 -6.17 -19.81
N ALA A 52 7.29 -5.50 -18.79
CA ALA A 52 8.57 -4.81 -18.83
C ALA A 52 9.78 -5.76 -18.58
N GLY A 53 9.57 -7.08 -18.46
CA GLY A 53 10.65 -8.05 -18.24
C GLY A 53 11.20 -8.08 -16.81
N MET A 54 10.52 -7.47 -15.85
CA MET A 54 10.93 -7.50 -14.43
C MET A 54 10.69 -8.89 -13.83
N GLN A 55 11.51 -9.25 -12.84
CA GLN A 55 11.49 -10.58 -12.23
C GLN A 55 10.92 -10.56 -10.81
N TYR A 56 10.89 -9.39 -10.17
CA TYR A 56 10.37 -9.24 -8.81
C TYR A 56 9.78 -7.85 -8.59
N MET A 57 8.93 -7.76 -7.58
CA MET A 57 8.40 -6.50 -7.09
C MET A 57 8.64 -6.37 -5.58
N VAL A 58 8.75 -5.13 -5.10
CA VAL A 58 8.88 -4.81 -3.68
C VAL A 58 7.83 -3.77 -3.32
N LEU A 59 6.99 -4.07 -2.33
CA LEU A 59 5.95 -3.16 -1.83
C LEU A 59 6.31 -2.64 -0.44
N THR A 60 6.16 -1.33 -0.21
CA THR A 60 6.15 -0.79 1.15
C THR A 60 4.85 -1.18 1.85
N THR A 61 4.88 -2.22 2.67
CA THR A 61 3.68 -2.72 3.37
C THR A 61 3.24 -1.83 4.53
N LYS A 62 4.17 -1.08 5.09
CA LYS A 62 3.98 -0.06 6.11
C LYS A 62 5.06 1.01 5.95
N HIS A 63 4.71 2.27 6.09
CA HIS A 63 5.67 3.37 6.10
C HIS A 63 5.73 4.04 7.49
N HIS A 64 6.43 5.17 7.63
CA HIS A 64 6.66 5.82 8.93
C HIS A 64 5.39 6.31 9.63
N GLU A 65 4.28 6.55 8.91
CA GLU A 65 3.00 6.90 9.50
C GLU A 65 2.32 5.75 10.25
N GLY A 66 2.84 4.52 10.10
CA GLY A 66 2.40 3.35 10.86
C GLY A 66 1.18 2.62 10.33
N PHE A 67 0.57 3.07 9.22
CA PHE A 67 -0.58 2.38 8.63
C PHE A 67 -0.16 1.07 7.96
N CYS A 68 -0.76 -0.04 8.39
CA CYS A 68 -0.46 -1.37 7.88
C CYS A 68 -1.38 -1.72 6.71
N LEU A 69 -0.80 -2.11 5.57
CA LEU A 69 -1.59 -2.50 4.39
C LEU A 69 -2.16 -3.92 4.48
N TRP A 70 -1.90 -4.68 5.56
CA TRP A 70 -2.33 -6.07 5.79
C TRP A 70 -3.15 -6.22 7.07
N ASP A 71 -3.81 -7.37 7.22
CA ASP A 71 -4.57 -7.75 8.42
C ASP A 71 -3.64 -8.10 9.59
N THR A 72 -3.12 -7.08 10.26
CA THR A 72 -2.28 -7.26 11.45
C THR A 72 -3.11 -7.41 12.72
N LYS A 73 -2.62 -8.22 13.68
CA LYS A 73 -3.17 -8.34 15.03
C LYS A 73 -2.57 -7.33 16.02
N GLN A 74 -1.59 -6.54 15.60
CA GLN A 74 -0.85 -5.62 16.48
C GLN A 74 -1.52 -4.26 16.64
N THR A 75 -2.34 -3.85 15.68
CA THR A 75 -3.03 -2.55 15.69
C THR A 75 -4.26 -2.58 14.81
N ASP A 76 -5.27 -1.76 15.16
CA ASP A 76 -6.44 -1.53 14.32
C ASP A 76 -6.18 -0.47 13.22
N TYR A 77 -5.01 0.18 13.24
CA TYR A 77 -4.59 1.12 12.20
C TYR A 77 -4.08 0.35 10.98
N ASN A 78 -4.99 -0.32 10.30
CA ASN A 78 -4.69 -1.19 9.15
C ASN A 78 -5.81 -1.16 8.11
N ALA A 79 -5.47 -1.62 6.89
CA ALA A 79 -6.33 -1.54 5.72
C ALA A 79 -7.59 -2.43 5.78
N VAL A 80 -7.61 -3.45 6.63
CA VAL A 80 -8.78 -4.32 6.82
C VAL A 80 -9.80 -3.68 7.74
N LYS A 81 -9.36 -3.02 8.82
CA LYS A 81 -10.23 -2.44 9.84
C LYS A 81 -10.61 -0.99 9.56
N ARG A 82 -9.78 -0.28 8.78
CA ARG A 82 -10.04 1.11 8.39
C ARG A 82 -9.89 1.29 6.88
N GLY A 83 -10.73 2.12 6.28
CA GLY A 83 -10.66 2.50 4.86
C GLY A 83 -11.08 1.39 3.90
N PRO A 84 -10.13 0.72 3.22
CA PRO A 84 -10.46 -0.22 2.15
C PRO A 84 -11.26 -1.45 2.57
N GLY A 85 -11.14 -1.89 3.84
CA GLY A 85 -11.75 -3.13 4.33
C GLY A 85 -11.18 -4.40 3.68
N ARG A 86 -9.94 -4.34 3.17
CA ARG A 86 -9.28 -5.42 2.41
C ARG A 86 -7.81 -5.56 2.83
N ASP A 87 -7.29 -6.78 2.76
CA ASP A 87 -5.85 -7.04 2.91
C ASP A 87 -5.13 -6.76 1.58
N LEU A 88 -4.54 -5.57 1.49
CA LEU A 88 -3.90 -5.10 0.27
C LEU A 88 -2.55 -5.80 0.01
N VAL A 89 -1.92 -6.33 1.07
CA VAL A 89 -0.69 -7.13 0.93
C VAL A 89 -1.02 -8.51 0.40
N ALA A 90 -2.09 -9.15 0.86
CA ALA A 90 -2.56 -10.41 0.29
C ALA A 90 -2.88 -10.26 -1.20
N GLU A 91 -3.63 -9.22 -1.58
CA GLU A 91 -3.90 -8.92 -3.00
C GLU A 91 -2.62 -8.73 -3.82
N TYR A 92 -1.59 -8.11 -3.24
CA TYR A 92 -0.30 -7.91 -3.90
C TYR A 92 0.46 -9.23 -4.08
N VAL A 93 0.49 -10.09 -3.07
CA VAL A 93 1.13 -11.41 -3.14
C VAL A 93 0.47 -12.27 -4.22
N ASP A 94 -0.87 -12.31 -4.23
CA ASP A 94 -1.64 -13.05 -5.24
C ASP A 94 -1.33 -12.56 -6.65
N ALA A 95 -1.26 -11.24 -6.85
CA ALA A 95 -0.92 -10.65 -8.13
C ALA A 95 0.49 -11.01 -8.58
N CYS A 96 1.48 -10.98 -7.70
CA CYS A 96 2.83 -11.39 -8.03
C CYS A 96 2.89 -12.85 -8.45
N HIS A 97 2.19 -13.74 -7.73
CA HIS A 97 2.11 -15.17 -8.06
C HIS A 97 1.42 -15.40 -9.40
N GLU A 98 0.30 -14.71 -9.68
CA GLU A 98 -0.43 -14.81 -10.95
C GLU A 98 0.49 -14.53 -12.16
N PHE A 99 1.40 -13.55 -12.04
CA PHE A 99 2.30 -13.16 -13.13
C PHE A 99 3.71 -13.78 -13.02
N GLY A 100 3.94 -14.69 -12.07
CA GLY A 100 5.22 -15.36 -11.90
C GLY A 100 6.36 -14.43 -11.49
N LEU A 101 6.06 -13.41 -10.67
CA LEU A 101 7.02 -12.48 -10.09
C LEU A 101 7.40 -12.91 -8.67
N LYS A 102 8.66 -12.69 -8.29
CA LYS A 102 9.09 -12.84 -6.90
C LYS A 102 8.54 -11.70 -6.06
N VAL A 103 8.16 -12.03 -4.83
CA VAL A 103 7.57 -11.09 -3.86
C VAL A 103 8.66 -10.54 -2.96
N GLY A 104 8.66 -9.21 -2.73
CA GLY A 104 9.47 -8.51 -1.75
C GLY A 104 8.65 -7.51 -0.94
N PHE A 105 9.11 -7.18 0.27
CA PHE A 105 8.52 -6.22 1.19
C PHE A 105 9.57 -5.28 1.74
#